data_3c17ed9ddf3de7fa262080b7bbf51981
#
_entry.id   3c17ed9ddf3de7fa262080b7bbf51981
#
_cell.length_a   1.000
_cell.length_b   1.000
_cell.length_c   1.000
_cell.angle_alpha   90.00
_cell.angle_beta   90.00
_cell.angle_gamma   90.00
#
_symmetry.space_group_name_H-M   'P 1'
#
loop_
_entity.id
_entity.type
_entity.pdbx_description
1 polymer ?
#
loop_
_entity_poly.entity_id
_entity_poly.type
_entity_poly.pdbx_seq_one_letter_code
_entity_poly.pdbx_strand_id
1 'polypeptide(L)'
;MATIYRAASSDSLIVVPVDLLTAIYHRASGQTHLMASPAPEILEALADAPLDAEALLAKLRADYDLVDADPAALIARLDELVETGLVERR
;
A
#
# COMPACT_ATOMS: atom_id res chain seq x y z
N MET A 1 -20.71 4.74 4.67
CA MET A 1 -20.04 4.25 3.45
C MET A 1 -18.57 4.01 3.73
N ALA A 2 -18.05 2.91 3.21
CA ALA A 2 -16.64 2.58 3.41
C ALA A 2 -15.75 3.45 2.52
N THR A 3 -14.62 3.87 3.05
CA THR A 3 -13.60 4.56 2.28
C THR A 3 -12.89 3.55 1.38
N ILE A 4 -12.78 3.85 0.10
CA ILE A 4 -12.09 2.99 -0.86
C ILE A 4 -10.69 3.54 -1.11
N TYR A 5 -9.70 2.64 -1.05
CA TYR A 5 -8.30 2.95 -1.32
C TYR A 5 -7.89 2.34 -2.66
N ARG A 6 -7.07 3.06 -3.39
CA ARG A 6 -6.57 2.62 -4.69
C ARG A 6 -5.10 2.97 -4.80
N ALA A 7 -4.30 2.03 -5.30
CA ALA A 7 -2.88 2.30 -5.54
C ALA A 7 -2.75 3.29 -6.71
N ALA A 8 -1.71 4.12 -6.67
CA ALA A 8 -1.34 4.93 -7.82
C ALA A 8 -1.07 4.02 -9.02
N SER A 9 -1.23 4.55 -10.23
CA SER A 9 -1.07 3.76 -11.45
C SER A 9 0.26 2.98 -11.43
N SER A 10 0.22 1.71 -11.80
CA SER A 10 1.42 0.88 -11.87
C SER A 10 2.45 1.44 -12.84
N ASP A 11 2.01 2.19 -13.85
CA ASP A 11 2.91 2.88 -14.78
C ASP A 11 3.67 4.01 -14.11
N SER A 12 3.15 4.51 -12.98
CA SER A 12 3.77 5.60 -12.22
C SER A 12 4.74 5.10 -11.16
N LEU A 13 4.76 3.81 -10.87
CA LEU A 13 5.56 3.26 -9.77
C LEU A 13 6.57 2.24 -10.28
N ILE A 14 7.81 2.37 -9.78
CA ILE A 14 8.84 1.36 -9.97
C ILE A 14 9.18 0.82 -8.58
N VAL A 15 9.04 -0.48 -8.39
CA VAL A 15 9.21 -1.13 -7.09
C VAL A 15 10.45 -2.03 -7.14
N VAL A 16 11.44 -1.75 -6.28
CA VAL A 16 12.68 -2.50 -6.23
C VAL A 16 12.97 -2.92 -4.78
N PRO A 17 13.03 -4.22 -4.48
CA PRO A 17 13.39 -4.65 -3.14
C PRO A 17 14.87 -4.37 -2.84
N VAL A 18 15.15 -3.84 -1.64
CA VAL A 18 16.51 -3.50 -1.19
C VAL A 18 16.66 -4.00 0.25
N ASP A 19 17.23 -5.17 0.44
CA ASP A 19 17.36 -5.82 1.74
C ASP A 19 15.99 -5.99 2.41
N LEU A 20 15.80 -5.42 3.60
CA LEU A 20 14.55 -5.49 4.34
C LEU A 20 13.55 -4.39 3.95
N LEU A 21 13.98 -3.47 3.09
CA LEU A 21 13.14 -2.37 2.63
C LEU A 21 12.80 -2.54 1.16
N THR A 22 11.80 -1.81 0.71
CA THR A 22 11.46 -1.74 -0.71
C THR A 22 11.55 -0.28 -1.15
N ALA A 23 12.31 -0.03 -2.20
CA ALA A 23 12.37 1.29 -2.81
C ALA A 23 11.24 1.42 -3.81
N ILE A 24 10.41 2.47 -3.65
CA ILE A 24 9.28 2.74 -4.53
C ILE A 24 9.51 4.10 -5.16
N TYR A 25 9.79 4.11 -6.45
CA TYR A 25 9.97 5.33 -7.22
C TYR A 25 8.65 5.76 -7.82
N HIS A 26 8.23 6.97 -7.51
CA HIS A 26 6.99 7.57 -8.01
C HIS A 26 7.32 8.53 -9.14
N ARG A 27 7.04 8.12 -10.38
CA ARG A 27 7.42 8.88 -11.56
C ARG A 27 6.80 10.28 -11.62
N ALA A 28 5.56 10.40 -11.21
CA ALA A 28 4.83 11.66 -11.28
C ALA A 28 5.47 12.75 -10.43
N SER A 29 6.00 12.40 -9.26
CA SER A 29 6.66 13.35 -8.36
C SER A 29 8.18 13.34 -8.45
N GLY A 30 8.75 12.31 -9.05
CA GLY A 30 10.20 12.12 -9.12
C GLY A 30 10.80 11.68 -7.78
N GLN A 31 9.99 11.30 -6.81
CA GLN A 31 10.45 10.93 -5.48
C GLN A 31 10.61 9.43 -5.33
N THR A 32 11.58 9.04 -4.51
CA THR A 32 11.79 7.64 -4.12
C THR A 32 11.48 7.49 -2.65
N HIS A 33 10.66 6.50 -2.30
CA HIS A 33 10.29 6.19 -0.93
C HIS A 33 10.87 4.84 -0.54
N LEU A 34 11.54 4.78 0.61
CA LEU A 34 12.01 3.51 1.18
C LEU A 34 10.98 3.08 2.22
N MET A 35 10.37 1.93 1.99
CA MET A 35 9.28 1.45 2.85
C MET A 35 9.50 0.02 3.30
N ALA A 36 9.16 -0.21 4.58
CA ALA A 36 9.17 -1.55 5.15
C ALA A 36 7.77 -2.16 5.03
N SER A 37 7.70 -3.49 5.18
CA SER A 37 6.43 -4.19 5.30
C SER A 37 5.57 -3.56 6.41
N PRO A 38 4.25 -3.41 6.26
CA PRO A 38 3.44 -4.00 5.18
C PRO A 38 3.18 -3.05 3.98
N ALA A 39 3.86 -1.92 3.86
CA ALA A 39 3.55 -0.94 2.81
C ALA A 39 3.66 -1.53 1.39
N PRO A 40 4.75 -2.26 1.02
CA PRO A 40 4.81 -2.85 -0.32
C PRO A 40 3.69 -3.84 -0.59
N GLU A 41 3.32 -4.64 0.41
CA GLU A 41 2.23 -5.62 0.28
C GLU A 41 0.89 -4.93 0.09
N ILE A 42 0.66 -3.80 0.76
CA ILE A 42 -0.55 -3.00 0.59
C ILE A 42 -0.65 -2.50 -0.86
N LEU A 43 0.44 -1.97 -1.39
CA LEU A 43 0.46 -1.46 -2.77
C LEU A 43 0.21 -2.58 -3.78
N GLU A 44 0.81 -3.75 -3.56
CA GLU A 44 0.61 -4.90 -4.43
C GLU A 44 -0.85 -5.37 -4.40
N ALA A 45 -1.44 -5.44 -3.22
CA ALA A 45 -2.84 -5.84 -3.08
C ALA A 45 -3.79 -4.85 -3.76
N LEU A 46 -3.54 -3.56 -3.60
CA LEU A 46 -4.37 -2.52 -4.22
C LEU A 46 -4.15 -2.40 -5.72
N ALA A 47 -3.01 -2.89 -6.23
CA ALA A 47 -2.75 -2.89 -7.67
C ALA A 47 -3.73 -3.79 -8.43
N ASP A 48 -4.22 -4.85 -7.77
CA ASP A 48 -5.20 -5.75 -8.39
C ASP A 48 -6.58 -5.10 -8.50
N ALA A 49 -7.02 -4.41 -7.45
CA ALA A 49 -8.33 -3.75 -7.42
C ALA A 49 -8.42 -2.76 -6.27
N PRO A 50 -9.21 -1.69 -6.40
CA PRO A 50 -9.50 -0.81 -5.27
C PRO A 50 -10.25 -1.57 -4.19
N LEU A 51 -9.90 -1.35 -2.92
CA LEU A 51 -10.48 -2.05 -1.78
C LEU A 51 -10.72 -1.07 -0.63
N ASP A 52 -11.72 -1.36 0.21
CA ASP A 52 -11.82 -0.70 1.50
C ASP A 52 -10.82 -1.33 2.49
N ALA A 53 -10.65 -0.73 3.66
CA ALA A 53 -9.69 -1.20 4.64
C ALA A 53 -10.00 -2.62 5.11
N GLU A 54 -11.27 -2.95 5.28
CA GLU A 54 -11.68 -4.27 5.75
C GLU A 54 -11.35 -5.36 4.72
N ALA A 55 -11.71 -5.12 3.45
CA ALA A 55 -11.42 -6.06 2.37
C ALA A 55 -9.90 -6.20 2.15
N LEU A 56 -9.17 -5.09 2.24
CA LEU A 56 -7.72 -5.11 2.12
C LEU A 56 -7.09 -5.93 3.23
N LEU A 57 -7.55 -5.78 4.47
CA LEU A 57 -7.05 -6.55 5.60
C LEU A 57 -7.27 -8.04 5.39
N ALA A 58 -8.45 -8.42 4.93
CA ALA A 58 -8.76 -9.81 4.63
C ALA A 58 -7.84 -10.38 3.55
N LYS A 59 -7.58 -9.60 2.51
CA LYS A 59 -6.69 -10.02 1.43
C LYS A 59 -5.24 -10.18 1.92
N LEU A 60 -4.77 -9.26 2.75
CA LEU A 60 -3.41 -9.35 3.29
C LEU A 60 -3.24 -10.55 4.20
N ARG A 61 -4.26 -10.89 5.00
CA ARG A 61 -4.22 -12.09 5.84
C ARG A 61 -4.17 -13.36 5.01
N ALA A 62 -4.90 -13.39 3.90
CA ALA A 62 -4.94 -14.56 3.02
C ALA A 62 -3.63 -14.74 2.25
N ASP A 63 -3.06 -13.64 1.74
CA ASP A 63 -1.91 -13.71 0.84
C ASP A 63 -0.56 -13.67 1.55
N TYR A 64 -0.48 -13.03 2.71
CA TYR A 64 0.81 -12.74 3.38
C TYR A 64 0.91 -13.26 4.80
N ASP A 65 -0.09 -13.99 5.27
CA ASP A 65 -0.08 -14.62 6.61
C ASP A 65 0.33 -13.63 7.71
N LEU A 66 -0.32 -12.48 7.74
CA LEU A 66 -0.04 -11.45 8.75
C LEU A 66 -0.55 -11.90 10.13
N VAL A 67 0.35 -11.99 11.10
CA VAL A 67 0.02 -12.46 12.45
C VAL A 67 -0.66 -11.36 13.27
N ASP A 68 -0.20 -10.12 13.14
CA ASP A 68 -0.69 -8.99 13.94
C ASP A 68 -1.47 -8.00 13.09
N ALA A 69 -2.51 -8.49 12.42
CA ALA A 69 -3.32 -7.65 11.55
C ALA A 69 -4.32 -6.82 12.35
N ASP A 70 -3.91 -5.63 12.76
CA ASP A 70 -4.75 -4.68 13.48
C ASP A 70 -5.36 -3.69 12.48
N PRO A 71 -6.70 -3.59 12.39
CA PRO A 71 -7.34 -2.65 11.47
C PRO A 71 -6.90 -1.19 11.67
N ALA A 72 -6.71 -0.76 12.90
CA ALA A 72 -6.27 0.62 13.18
C ALA A 72 -4.86 0.87 12.65
N ALA A 73 -3.96 -0.10 12.81
CA ALA A 73 -2.60 0.00 12.28
C ALA A 73 -2.59 0.04 10.75
N LEU A 74 -3.46 -0.75 10.13
CA LEU A 74 -3.58 -0.74 8.67
C LEU A 74 -4.06 0.62 8.17
N ILE A 75 -5.07 1.19 8.79
CA ILE A 75 -5.60 2.50 8.42
C ILE A 75 -4.52 3.58 8.56
N ALA A 76 -3.72 3.52 9.63
CA ALA A 76 -2.62 4.45 9.83
C ALA A 76 -1.60 4.36 8.68
N ARG A 77 -1.26 3.15 8.24
CA ARG A 77 -0.36 2.96 7.11
C ARG A 77 -0.96 3.47 5.81
N LEU A 78 -2.25 3.21 5.59
CA LEU A 78 -2.94 3.71 4.41
C LEU A 78 -2.94 5.24 4.37
N ASP A 79 -3.16 5.89 5.50
CA ASP A 79 -3.12 7.36 5.57
C ASP A 79 -1.74 7.91 5.23
N GLU A 80 -0.68 7.26 5.70
CA GLU A 80 0.70 7.63 5.35
C GLU A 80 0.93 7.51 3.83
N LEU A 81 0.45 6.42 3.23
CA LEU A 81 0.59 6.20 1.80
C LEU A 81 -0.22 7.21 0.97
N VAL A 82 -1.38 7.62 1.48
CA VAL A 82 -2.17 8.67 0.83
C VAL A 82 -1.40 10.00 0.85
N GLU A 83 -0.77 10.33 1.96
CA GLU A 83 0.02 11.57 2.07
C GLU A 83 1.20 11.59 1.10
N THR A 84 1.81 10.43 0.83
CA THR A 84 2.92 10.33 -0.12
C THR A 84 2.47 10.34 -1.58
N GLY A 85 1.17 10.18 -1.84
CA GLY A 85 0.63 10.08 -3.18
C GLY A 85 0.71 8.69 -3.80
N LEU A 86 1.19 7.70 -3.04
CA LEU A 86 1.28 6.32 -3.53
C LEU A 86 -0.07 5.60 -3.50
N VAL A 87 -1.00 6.07 -2.68
CA VAL A 87 -2.35 5.55 -2.58
C VAL A 87 -3.33 6.71 -2.67
N GLU A 88 -4.45 6.50 -3.34
CA GLU A 88 -5.55 7.45 -3.43
C GLU A 88 -6.70 6.96 -2.58
N ARG A 89 -7.43 7.88 -1.98
CA ARG A 89 -8.58 7.60 -1.13
C ARG A 89 -9.82 8.29 -1.66
N ARG A 90 -10.91 7.57 -1.64
CA ARG A 90 -12.22 8.12 -2.01
C ARG A 90 -13.21 7.98 -0.88
#